data_dda9ad667b2bb630108c5bef8919dc56
#
_entry.id   dda9ad667b2bb630108c5bef8919dc56
#
_cell.length_a   1.000
_cell.length_b   1.000
_cell.length_c   1.000
_cell.angle_alpha   90.00
_cell.angle_beta   90.00
_cell.angle_gamma   90.00
#
_symmetry.space_group_name_H-M   'P 1'
#
loop_
_entity.id
_entity.type
_entity.pdbx_description
1 polymer ?
#
loop_
_entity_poly.entity_id
_entity_poly.type
_entity_poly.pdbx_seq_one_letter_code
_entity_poly.pdbx_strand_id
1 'polypeptide(L)'
;MLLTSAAMLRLALFAALLALAGAFMAPLPAARAPAARAPAVTMIRHANKLKKLNRPADQRKAMMRSLTTELIRHGRIRTTLRRCKEVRTTADHMIGLAKDGSLHARRQALGFMYDKELVHAMFESVGERYDEQDGGYTRVLRDGYRKGDNSEMGIIEVRAPAPHPPRPSPYPQPSRLPPRLSPRHPSLAARLSGPRCGVRSLY
;
A
#
# COMPACT_ATOMS: atom_id res chain seq x y z
N MET A 1 -6.57 -3.32 95.91
CA MET A 1 -6.61 -2.43 94.72
C MET A 1 -5.74 -2.94 93.52
N LEU A 2 -5.67 -4.27 93.30
CA LEU A 2 -4.81 -4.81 92.16
C LEU A 2 -5.64 -5.56 91.09
N LEU A 3 -6.97 -5.63 91.23
CA LEU A 3 -7.88 -6.34 90.29
C LEU A 3 -8.34 -5.47 89.14
N THR A 4 -8.11 -4.14 89.15
CA THR A 4 -8.57 -3.21 88.11
C THR A 4 -7.59 -3.09 86.93
N SER A 5 -6.33 -3.39 87.19
CA SER A 5 -5.26 -3.25 86.15
C SER A 5 -5.36 -4.34 85.05
N ALA A 6 -5.68 -5.58 85.46
CA ALA A 6 -5.77 -6.69 84.51
C ALA A 6 -7.04 -6.60 83.62
N ALA A 7 -8.10 -6.03 84.15
CA ALA A 7 -9.38 -5.81 83.42
C ALA A 7 -9.17 -4.71 82.34
N MET A 8 -8.53 -3.65 82.71
CA MET A 8 -8.17 -2.55 81.75
C MET A 8 -7.24 -3.00 80.61
N LEU A 9 -6.28 -3.86 80.95
CA LEU A 9 -5.37 -4.42 79.91
C LEU A 9 -6.12 -5.35 78.95
N ARG A 10 -7.06 -6.16 79.45
CA ARG A 10 -7.86 -7.01 78.58
C ARG A 10 -8.83 -6.22 77.71
N LEU A 11 -9.42 -5.14 78.26
CA LEU A 11 -10.30 -4.27 77.49
C LEU A 11 -9.52 -3.52 76.36
N ALA A 12 -8.34 -3.06 76.68
CA ALA A 12 -7.46 -2.43 75.67
C ALA A 12 -7.00 -3.39 74.55
N LEU A 13 -6.70 -4.65 74.92
CA LEU A 13 -6.36 -5.68 73.93
C LEU A 13 -7.57 -6.06 73.07
N PHE A 14 -8.77 -6.09 73.62
CA PHE A 14 -10.01 -6.37 72.86
C PHE A 14 -10.32 -5.22 71.89
N ALA A 15 -10.18 -3.96 72.33
CA ALA A 15 -10.36 -2.79 71.50
C ALA A 15 -9.35 -2.74 70.33
N ALA A 16 -8.09 -3.08 70.61
CA ALA A 16 -7.04 -3.16 69.61
C ALA A 16 -7.31 -4.25 68.55
N LEU A 17 -7.83 -5.41 69.00
CA LEU A 17 -8.21 -6.53 68.11
C LEU A 17 -9.39 -6.18 67.22
N LEU A 18 -10.40 -5.46 67.78
CA LEU A 18 -11.54 -4.97 67.01
C LEU A 18 -11.17 -3.89 65.99
N ALA A 19 -10.21 -3.02 66.34
CA ALA A 19 -9.69 -2.04 65.41
C ALA A 19 -8.91 -2.67 64.25
N LEU A 20 -8.17 -3.77 64.53
CA LEU A 20 -7.44 -4.51 63.52
C LEU A 20 -8.39 -5.27 62.57
N ALA A 21 -9.51 -5.81 63.09
CA ALA A 21 -10.53 -6.47 62.28
C ALA A 21 -11.29 -5.48 61.37
N GLY A 22 -11.49 -4.22 61.83
CA GLY A 22 -12.14 -3.19 61.02
C GLY A 22 -11.29 -2.69 59.84
N ALA A 23 -9.97 -2.75 59.94
CA ALA A 23 -9.07 -2.35 58.90
C ALA A 23 -9.04 -3.32 57.70
N PHE A 24 -9.49 -4.57 57.89
CA PHE A 24 -9.53 -5.58 56.83
C PHE A 24 -10.77 -5.52 55.95
N MET A 25 -11.77 -4.73 56.35
CA MET A 25 -13.02 -4.54 55.61
C MET A 25 -13.04 -3.21 54.81
N ALA A 26 -11.86 -2.68 54.45
CA ALA A 26 -11.82 -1.57 53.48
C ALA A 26 -12.44 -2.06 52.16
N PRO A 27 -13.48 -1.39 51.62
CA PRO A 27 -14.04 -1.78 50.35
C PRO A 27 -12.91 -1.68 49.31
N LEU A 28 -12.61 -2.81 48.70
CA LEU A 28 -11.70 -2.84 47.54
C LEU A 28 -12.14 -1.73 46.58
N PRO A 29 -11.23 -0.88 46.09
CA PRO A 29 -11.58 0.10 45.08
C PRO A 29 -12.26 -0.66 43.93
N ALA A 30 -13.56 -0.37 43.73
CA ALA A 30 -14.34 -1.00 42.68
C ALA A 30 -13.50 -0.92 41.41
N ALA A 31 -12.98 -2.06 40.94
CA ALA A 31 -12.28 -2.17 39.72
C ALA A 31 -13.14 -1.47 38.67
N ARG A 32 -12.71 -0.31 38.26
CA ARG A 32 -13.41 0.49 37.23
C ARG A 32 -13.61 -0.44 36.06
N ALA A 33 -14.85 -0.96 35.93
CA ALA A 33 -15.21 -1.82 34.82
C ALA A 33 -14.66 -1.16 33.56
N PRO A 34 -13.90 -1.89 32.70
CA PRO A 34 -13.43 -1.31 31.49
C PRO A 34 -14.64 -0.71 30.79
N ALA A 35 -14.62 0.62 30.60
CA ALA A 35 -15.72 1.34 29.96
C ALA A 35 -16.08 0.51 28.74
N ALA A 36 -17.31 -0.02 28.71
CA ALA A 36 -17.79 -0.85 27.62
C ALA A 36 -17.48 -0.07 26.34
N ARG A 37 -16.46 -0.56 25.62
CA ARG A 37 -16.01 0.09 24.40
C ARG A 37 -17.24 0.10 23.52
N ALA A 38 -17.82 1.28 23.33
CA ALA A 38 -18.96 1.44 22.45
C ALA A 38 -18.64 0.67 21.16
N PRO A 39 -19.56 -0.17 20.65
CA PRO A 39 -19.28 -0.93 19.45
C PRO A 39 -18.78 0.07 18.40
N ALA A 40 -17.52 -0.08 18.01
CA ALA A 40 -16.95 0.79 16.99
C ALA A 40 -17.90 0.70 15.82
N VAL A 41 -18.58 1.81 15.51
CA VAL A 41 -19.42 1.89 14.32
C VAL A 41 -18.52 1.53 13.17
N THR A 42 -18.63 0.30 12.70
CA THR A 42 -17.86 -0.17 11.55
C THR A 42 -18.42 0.59 10.37
N MET A 43 -17.82 1.71 10.07
CA MET A 43 -18.13 2.47 8.87
C MET A 43 -18.06 1.50 7.69
N ILE A 44 -19.19 1.28 7.04
CA ILE A 44 -19.27 0.50 5.81
C ILE A 44 -18.25 1.13 4.87
N ARG A 45 -17.22 0.37 4.48
CA ARG A 45 -16.14 0.85 3.61
C ARG A 45 -16.70 1.09 2.23
N HIS A 46 -17.24 2.27 1.97
CA HIS A 46 -17.75 2.65 0.65
C HIS A 46 -16.64 2.71 -0.42
N ALA A 47 -15.39 2.93 -0.02
CA ALA A 47 -14.22 2.96 -0.89
C ALA A 47 -13.46 1.62 -0.94
N ASN A 48 -14.14 0.51 -1.20
CA ASN A 48 -13.48 -0.78 -1.33
C ASN A 48 -12.66 -0.82 -2.63
N LYS A 49 -11.35 -0.63 -2.52
CA LYS A 49 -10.42 -0.60 -3.67
C LYS A 49 -10.24 -1.98 -4.33
N LEU A 50 -10.56 -3.07 -3.61
CA LEU A 50 -10.41 -4.43 -4.12
C LEU A 50 -11.46 -4.74 -5.18
N LYS A 51 -11.01 -5.09 -6.38
CA LYS A 51 -11.88 -5.51 -7.47
C LYS A 51 -12.29 -6.97 -7.30
N LYS A 52 -13.59 -7.25 -7.26
CA LYS A 52 -14.12 -8.62 -7.14
C LYS A 52 -13.89 -9.47 -8.39
N LEU A 53 -13.67 -8.86 -9.56
CA LEU A 53 -13.43 -9.51 -10.86
C LEU A 53 -14.51 -10.51 -11.26
N ASN A 54 -15.75 -10.31 -10.78
CA ASN A 54 -16.91 -11.18 -10.97
C ASN A 54 -16.64 -12.65 -10.54
N ARG A 55 -15.84 -12.85 -9.47
CA ARG A 55 -15.51 -14.17 -8.96
C ARG A 55 -15.67 -14.24 -7.44
N PRO A 56 -16.08 -15.41 -6.89
CA PRO A 56 -16.06 -15.70 -5.47
C PRO A 56 -14.62 -15.54 -4.92
N ALA A 57 -14.51 -15.38 -3.61
CA ALA A 57 -13.23 -15.07 -2.96
C ALA A 57 -12.14 -16.11 -3.24
N ASP A 58 -12.50 -17.39 -3.18
CA ASP A 58 -11.57 -18.50 -3.34
C ASP A 58 -11.04 -18.60 -4.77
N GLN A 59 -11.93 -18.54 -5.75
CA GLN A 59 -11.55 -18.55 -7.17
C GLN A 59 -10.70 -17.30 -7.53
N ARG A 60 -10.99 -16.15 -6.92
CA ARG A 60 -10.19 -14.95 -7.12
C ARG A 60 -8.78 -15.11 -6.56
N LYS A 61 -8.65 -15.66 -5.34
CA LYS A 61 -7.35 -15.97 -4.75
C LYS A 61 -6.54 -16.94 -5.62
N ALA A 62 -7.17 -18.04 -6.05
CA ALA A 62 -6.52 -19.03 -6.92
C ALA A 62 -6.04 -18.39 -8.24
N MET A 63 -6.89 -17.59 -8.88
CA MET A 63 -6.54 -16.88 -10.12
C MET A 63 -5.36 -15.91 -9.90
N MET A 64 -5.33 -15.16 -8.79
CA MET A 64 -4.21 -14.25 -8.49
C MET A 64 -2.91 -15.03 -8.28
N ARG A 65 -2.96 -16.16 -7.57
CA ARG A 65 -1.79 -17.03 -7.37
C ARG A 65 -1.23 -17.54 -8.70
N SER A 66 -2.10 -18.09 -9.56
CA SER A 66 -1.69 -18.57 -10.89
C SER A 66 -1.06 -17.46 -11.73
N LEU A 67 -1.74 -16.30 -11.84
CA LEU A 67 -1.23 -15.19 -12.64
C LEU A 67 0.09 -14.63 -12.10
N THR A 68 0.27 -14.57 -10.78
CA THR A 68 1.54 -14.13 -10.17
C THR A 68 2.65 -15.13 -10.44
N THR A 69 2.38 -16.44 -10.33
CA THR A 69 3.35 -17.49 -10.65
C THR A 69 3.80 -17.41 -12.11
N GLU A 70 2.86 -17.28 -13.05
CA GLU A 70 3.16 -17.15 -14.48
C GLU A 70 3.88 -15.83 -14.80
N LEU A 71 3.54 -14.73 -14.12
CA LEU A 71 4.24 -13.46 -14.30
C LEU A 71 5.71 -13.55 -13.89
N ILE A 72 5.99 -14.18 -12.77
CA ILE A 72 7.38 -14.34 -12.29
C ILE A 72 8.15 -15.31 -13.18
N ARG A 73 7.50 -16.38 -13.69
CA ARG A 73 8.11 -17.37 -14.60
C ARG A 73 8.49 -16.76 -15.95
N HIS A 74 7.58 -16.04 -16.56
CA HIS A 74 7.75 -15.52 -17.92
C HIS A 74 8.22 -14.06 -17.99
N GLY A 75 8.22 -13.34 -16.87
CA GLY A 75 8.57 -11.94 -16.82
C GLY A 75 7.52 -10.99 -17.42
N ARG A 76 6.66 -11.48 -18.33
CA ARG A 76 5.60 -10.71 -19.02
C ARG A 76 4.42 -11.61 -19.33
N ILE A 77 3.21 -11.13 -19.00
CA ILE A 77 1.97 -11.82 -19.37
C ILE A 77 0.95 -10.84 -19.95
N ARG A 78 0.11 -11.34 -20.85
CA ARG A 78 -0.99 -10.59 -21.47
C ARG A 78 -2.32 -11.07 -20.89
N THR A 79 -3.12 -10.16 -20.31
CA THR A 79 -4.44 -10.47 -19.77
C THR A 79 -5.34 -9.23 -19.80
N THR A 80 -6.55 -9.30 -19.24
CA THR A 80 -7.42 -8.12 -19.20
C THR A 80 -6.83 -7.05 -18.29
N LEU A 81 -6.96 -5.78 -18.66
CA LEU A 81 -6.39 -4.63 -17.96
C LEU A 81 -6.76 -4.61 -16.46
N ARG A 82 -7.99 -5.02 -16.13
CA ARG A 82 -8.47 -5.12 -14.74
C ARG A 82 -7.68 -6.14 -13.94
N ARG A 83 -7.40 -7.32 -14.52
CA ARG A 83 -6.58 -8.36 -13.88
C ARG A 83 -5.13 -7.91 -13.73
N CYS A 84 -4.54 -7.28 -14.74
CA CYS A 84 -3.19 -6.73 -14.65
C CYS A 84 -3.04 -5.79 -13.44
N LYS A 85 -4.01 -4.89 -13.25
CA LYS A 85 -3.97 -3.93 -12.13
C LYS A 85 -4.04 -4.59 -10.76
N GLU A 86 -4.77 -5.70 -10.61
CA GLU A 86 -4.86 -6.45 -9.35
C GLU A 86 -3.62 -7.33 -9.12
N VAL A 87 -3.13 -8.01 -10.16
CA VAL A 87 -1.91 -8.84 -10.08
C VAL A 87 -0.69 -8.01 -9.70
N ARG A 88 -0.62 -6.75 -10.14
CA ARG A 88 0.45 -5.82 -9.77
C ARG A 88 0.71 -5.81 -8.26
N THR A 89 -0.33 -5.59 -7.46
CA THR A 89 -0.21 -5.51 -5.99
C THR A 89 0.35 -6.81 -5.40
N THR A 90 -0.11 -7.94 -5.92
CA THR A 90 0.31 -9.25 -5.44
C THR A 90 1.75 -9.57 -5.86
N ALA A 91 2.12 -9.25 -7.10
CA ALA A 91 3.47 -9.45 -7.61
C ALA A 91 4.49 -8.56 -6.89
N ASP A 92 4.17 -7.29 -6.70
CA ASP A 92 5.03 -6.35 -5.96
C ASP A 92 5.25 -6.84 -4.52
N HIS A 93 4.22 -7.41 -3.87
CA HIS A 93 4.35 -8.00 -2.54
C HIS A 93 5.28 -9.23 -2.53
N MET A 94 5.18 -10.12 -3.52
CA MET A 94 6.06 -11.30 -3.63
C MET A 94 7.53 -10.89 -3.84
N ILE A 95 7.78 -9.90 -4.68
CA ILE A 95 9.12 -9.36 -4.92
C ILE A 95 9.67 -8.69 -3.64
N GLY A 96 8.83 -7.95 -2.89
CA GLY A 96 9.21 -7.38 -1.60
C GLY A 96 9.64 -8.45 -0.59
N LEU A 97 8.88 -9.55 -0.46
CA LEU A 97 9.27 -10.69 0.39
C LEU A 97 10.59 -11.32 -0.03
N ALA A 98 10.84 -11.41 -1.34
CA ALA A 98 12.11 -11.94 -1.84
C ALA A 98 13.28 -11.00 -1.55
N LYS A 99 13.07 -9.69 -1.60
CA LYS A 99 14.05 -8.67 -1.22
C LYS A 99 14.42 -8.78 0.28
N ASP A 100 13.43 -8.99 1.16
CA ASP A 100 13.65 -9.18 2.59
C ASP A 100 14.52 -10.41 2.91
N GLY A 101 14.48 -11.45 2.08
CA GLY A 101 15.33 -12.62 2.16
C GLY A 101 15.17 -13.49 3.40
N SER A 102 14.35 -13.10 4.39
CA SER A 102 14.20 -13.80 5.65
C SER A 102 13.53 -15.16 5.49
N LEU A 103 13.80 -16.09 6.42
CA LEU A 103 13.16 -17.40 6.44
C LEU A 103 11.63 -17.29 6.54
N HIS A 104 11.14 -16.30 7.29
CA HIS A 104 9.71 -16.04 7.43
C HIS A 104 9.10 -15.59 6.09
N ALA A 105 9.74 -14.65 5.39
CA ALA A 105 9.31 -14.20 4.07
C ALA A 105 9.31 -15.35 3.05
N ARG A 106 10.32 -16.22 3.07
CA ARG A 106 10.39 -17.41 2.22
C ARG A 106 9.23 -18.36 2.48
N ARG A 107 8.87 -18.62 3.73
CA ARG A 107 7.70 -19.45 4.10
C ARG A 107 6.39 -18.86 3.59
N GLN A 108 6.23 -17.53 3.68
CA GLN A 108 5.05 -16.83 3.16
C GLN A 108 4.96 -16.97 1.63
N ALA A 109 6.05 -16.76 0.91
CA ALA A 109 6.10 -16.90 -0.54
C ALA A 109 5.79 -18.34 -0.99
N LEU A 110 6.35 -19.35 -0.32
CA LEU A 110 6.07 -20.78 -0.57
C LEU A 110 4.61 -21.16 -0.29
N GLY A 111 3.96 -20.50 0.68
CA GLY A 111 2.52 -20.68 0.98
C GLY A 111 1.61 -20.02 -0.05
N PHE A 112 2.11 -19.05 -0.81
CA PHE A 112 1.34 -18.32 -1.81
C PHE A 112 1.52 -18.86 -3.23
N MET A 113 2.75 -19.08 -3.70
CA MET A 113 3.05 -19.53 -5.05
C MET A 113 2.89 -21.05 -5.17
N TYR A 114 2.47 -21.51 -6.34
CA TYR A 114 2.32 -22.94 -6.59
C TYR A 114 3.65 -23.64 -6.88
N ASP A 115 4.61 -22.92 -7.42
CA ASP A 115 5.88 -23.44 -7.88
C ASP A 115 7.00 -23.12 -6.88
N LYS A 116 7.50 -24.16 -6.19
CA LYS A 116 8.51 -24.00 -5.15
C LYS A 116 9.89 -23.68 -5.71
N GLU A 117 10.23 -24.27 -6.85
CA GLU A 117 11.53 -24.05 -7.51
C GLU A 117 11.65 -22.59 -7.98
N LEU A 118 10.54 -22.06 -8.51
CA LEU A 118 10.47 -20.66 -8.92
C LEU A 118 10.66 -19.69 -7.74
N VAL A 119 10.14 -20.05 -6.55
CA VAL A 119 10.36 -19.25 -5.34
C VAL A 119 11.83 -19.23 -4.95
N HIS A 120 12.53 -20.40 -5.01
CA HIS A 120 13.95 -20.43 -4.69
C HIS A 120 14.76 -19.56 -5.67
N ALA A 121 14.53 -19.72 -6.97
CA ALA A 121 15.19 -18.90 -7.99
C ALA A 121 14.90 -17.39 -7.84
N MET A 122 13.66 -17.04 -7.47
CA MET A 122 13.29 -15.66 -7.20
C MET A 122 14.06 -15.07 -6.01
N PHE A 123 14.19 -15.80 -4.89
CA PHE A 123 14.92 -15.33 -3.71
C PHE A 123 16.43 -15.19 -3.94
N GLU A 124 16.99 -15.92 -4.87
CA GLU A 124 18.40 -15.79 -5.26
C GLU A 124 18.62 -14.56 -6.16
N SER A 125 17.73 -14.34 -7.12
CA SER A 125 17.92 -13.32 -8.15
C SER A 125 17.42 -11.92 -7.77
N VAL A 126 16.41 -11.81 -6.90
CA VAL A 126 15.73 -10.53 -6.59
C VAL A 126 16.58 -9.64 -5.68
N GLY A 127 17.29 -10.23 -4.71
CA GLY A 127 18.13 -9.47 -3.78
C GLY A 127 19.12 -8.56 -4.51
N GLU A 128 19.88 -9.13 -5.43
CA GLU A 128 20.86 -8.40 -6.22
C GLU A 128 20.23 -7.44 -7.25
N ARG A 129 19.06 -7.85 -7.79
CA ARG A 129 18.41 -7.13 -8.90
C ARG A 129 17.72 -5.83 -8.46
N TYR A 130 17.12 -5.80 -7.27
CA TYR A 130 16.25 -4.71 -6.82
C TYR A 130 16.69 -4.07 -5.50
N ASP A 131 17.95 -4.19 -5.12
CA ASP A 131 18.49 -3.69 -3.86
C ASP A 131 18.19 -2.20 -3.64
N GLU A 132 18.34 -1.39 -4.67
CA GLU A 132 18.12 0.06 -4.61
C GLU A 132 16.67 0.50 -4.83
N GLN A 133 15.79 -0.40 -5.23
CA GLN A 133 14.41 -0.05 -5.61
C GLN A 133 13.42 -0.42 -4.51
N ASP A 134 12.72 0.57 -3.93
CA ASP A 134 11.74 0.39 -2.86
C ASP A 134 10.29 0.29 -3.35
N GLY A 135 10.04 -0.47 -4.41
CA GLY A 135 8.70 -0.73 -4.90
C GLY A 135 8.51 -0.44 -6.38
N GLY A 136 7.28 -0.65 -6.88
CA GLY A 136 6.96 -0.44 -8.29
C GLY A 136 7.72 -1.37 -9.23
N TYR A 137 7.91 -2.61 -8.81
CA TYR A 137 8.66 -3.64 -9.56
C TYR A 137 7.95 -4.08 -10.82
N THR A 138 6.66 -3.79 -10.94
CA THR A 138 5.86 -4.17 -12.11
C THR A 138 5.33 -2.97 -12.86
N ARG A 139 5.18 -3.11 -14.18
CA ARG A 139 4.57 -2.11 -15.06
C ARG A 139 3.40 -2.71 -15.82
N VAL A 140 2.32 -1.95 -15.95
CA VAL A 140 1.14 -2.33 -16.73
C VAL A 140 1.02 -1.43 -17.94
N LEU A 141 1.00 -2.04 -19.13
CA LEU A 141 0.81 -1.39 -20.42
C LEU A 141 -0.57 -1.73 -20.96
N ARG A 142 -1.21 -0.80 -21.65
CA ARG A 142 -2.47 -1.06 -22.36
C ARG A 142 -2.16 -1.70 -23.70
N ASP A 143 -2.95 -2.72 -24.08
CA ASP A 143 -2.72 -3.50 -25.29
C ASP A 143 -4.00 -3.62 -26.15
N GLY A 144 -4.76 -2.52 -26.24
CA GLY A 144 -5.98 -2.45 -27.04
C GLY A 144 -7.14 -3.28 -26.50
N TYR A 145 -7.94 -3.80 -27.42
CA TYR A 145 -9.16 -4.54 -27.12
C TYR A 145 -9.11 -5.96 -27.68
N ARG A 146 -9.75 -6.90 -27.00
CA ARG A 146 -9.85 -8.29 -27.44
C ARG A 146 -10.93 -8.42 -28.50
N LYS A 147 -10.64 -9.14 -29.59
CA LYS A 147 -11.64 -9.48 -30.60
C LYS A 147 -12.71 -10.39 -29.96
N GLY A 148 -13.96 -10.14 -30.25
CA GLY A 148 -15.11 -10.91 -29.77
C GLY A 148 -15.90 -10.18 -28.68
N ASP A 149 -15.31 -9.93 -27.52
CA ASP A 149 -15.97 -9.31 -26.36
C ASP A 149 -15.58 -7.85 -26.09
N ASN A 150 -14.72 -7.28 -26.91
CA ASN A 150 -14.22 -5.90 -26.77
C ASN A 150 -13.68 -5.57 -25.39
N SER A 151 -13.15 -6.56 -24.66
CA SER A 151 -12.55 -6.36 -23.35
C SER A 151 -11.23 -5.62 -23.48
N GLU A 152 -10.99 -4.61 -22.64
CA GLU A 152 -9.69 -3.93 -22.54
C GLU A 152 -8.60 -4.92 -22.14
N MET A 153 -7.57 -5.03 -22.96
CA MET A 153 -6.40 -5.87 -22.70
C MET A 153 -5.25 -5.06 -22.13
N GLY A 154 -4.38 -5.73 -21.41
CA GLY A 154 -3.17 -5.16 -20.87
C GLY A 154 -2.06 -6.20 -20.78
N ILE A 155 -0.85 -5.70 -20.80
CA ILE A 155 0.36 -6.47 -20.56
C ILE A 155 0.89 -6.03 -19.21
N ILE A 156 1.15 -6.98 -18.34
CA ILE A 156 1.90 -6.73 -17.11
C ILE A 156 3.28 -7.37 -17.27
N GLU A 157 4.30 -6.61 -16.91
CA GLU A 157 5.69 -7.05 -16.98
C GLU A 157 6.44 -6.72 -15.69
N VAL A 158 7.38 -7.56 -15.33
CA VAL A 158 8.34 -7.31 -14.27
C VAL A 158 9.39 -6.36 -14.82
N ARG A 159 9.52 -5.22 -14.21
CA ARG A 159 10.43 -4.16 -14.66
C ARG A 159 11.87 -4.58 -14.40
N ALA A 160 12.73 -4.42 -15.40
CA ALA A 160 14.17 -4.46 -15.13
C ALA A 160 14.52 -3.31 -14.16
N PRO A 161 15.52 -3.50 -13.28
CA PRO A 161 15.98 -2.41 -12.41
C PRO A 161 16.29 -1.20 -13.29
N ALA A 162 15.92 -0.04 -12.80
CA ALA A 162 16.26 1.20 -13.51
C ALA A 162 17.78 1.23 -13.69
N PRO A 163 18.29 1.52 -14.89
CA PRO A 163 19.70 1.79 -15.02
C PRO A 163 20.06 2.87 -14.01
N HIS A 164 21.11 2.65 -13.25
CA HIS A 164 21.61 3.65 -12.29
C HIS A 164 21.58 5.03 -12.95
N PRO A 165 21.05 6.05 -12.28
CA PRO A 165 21.26 7.41 -12.76
C PRO A 165 22.78 7.56 -12.96
N PRO A 166 23.22 8.10 -14.11
CA PRO A 166 24.64 8.25 -14.34
C PRO A 166 25.22 8.96 -13.11
N ARG A 167 26.27 8.39 -12.53
CA ARG A 167 26.96 9.02 -11.39
C ARG A 167 27.18 10.48 -11.76
N PRO A 168 26.90 11.43 -10.83
CA PRO A 168 27.11 12.83 -11.14
C PRO A 168 28.53 12.97 -11.70
N SER A 169 28.61 13.47 -12.92
CA SER A 169 29.88 13.69 -13.61
C SER A 169 30.76 14.53 -12.68
N PRO A 170 32.02 14.16 -12.44
CA PRO A 170 32.95 15.01 -11.70
C PRO A 170 33.18 16.36 -12.38
N TYR A 171 32.75 16.50 -13.63
CA TYR A 171 32.77 17.75 -14.37
C TYR A 171 31.46 18.49 -14.21
N PRO A 172 31.46 19.81 -13.91
CA PRO A 172 30.23 20.59 -13.84
C PRO A 172 29.53 20.52 -15.19
N GLN A 173 28.30 20.01 -15.19
CA GLN A 173 27.44 20.03 -16.38
C GLN A 173 27.23 21.49 -16.77
N PRO A 174 27.45 21.86 -18.04
CA PRO A 174 27.12 23.20 -18.50
C PRO A 174 25.65 23.44 -18.19
N SER A 175 25.38 24.50 -17.44
CA SER A 175 24.00 24.88 -17.06
C SER A 175 23.13 24.82 -18.31
N ARG A 176 22.03 24.08 -18.24
CA ARG A 176 21.05 24.03 -19.33
C ARG A 176 20.72 25.47 -19.70
N LEU A 177 21.07 25.85 -20.91
CA LEU A 177 20.68 27.13 -21.49
C LEU A 177 19.17 27.32 -21.23
N PRO A 178 18.72 28.48 -20.75
CA PRO A 178 17.31 28.74 -20.59
C PRO A 178 16.59 28.45 -21.91
N PRO A 179 15.37 27.93 -21.87
CA PRO A 179 14.62 27.58 -23.07
C PRO A 179 14.56 28.83 -23.95
N ARG A 180 15.04 28.72 -25.18
CA ARG A 180 15.00 29.77 -26.19
C ARG A 180 13.56 30.25 -26.27
N LEU A 181 13.31 31.49 -25.85
CA LEU A 181 12.00 32.12 -26.00
C LEU A 181 11.64 32.00 -27.49
N SER A 182 10.61 31.26 -27.81
CA SER A 182 10.04 31.21 -29.14
C SER A 182 9.63 32.63 -29.53
N PRO A 183 9.96 33.09 -30.75
CA PRO A 183 9.52 34.40 -31.22
C PRO A 183 7.99 34.46 -31.14
N ARG A 184 7.46 35.40 -30.37
CA ARG A 184 6.02 35.66 -30.31
C ARG A 184 5.57 35.95 -31.75
N HIS A 185 4.77 35.07 -32.34
CA HIS A 185 4.04 35.35 -33.55
C HIS A 185 3.22 36.62 -33.33
N PRO A 186 3.35 37.66 -34.16
CA PRO A 186 2.48 38.82 -34.08
C PRO A 186 1.04 38.36 -34.32
N SER A 187 0.16 38.77 -33.42
CA SER A 187 -1.25 38.44 -33.43
C SER A 187 -1.90 38.86 -34.76
N LEU A 188 -2.70 37.96 -35.31
CA LEU A 188 -3.49 38.13 -36.55
C LEU A 188 -4.56 39.24 -36.47
N ALA A 189 -4.60 40.02 -35.38
CA ALA A 189 -5.58 41.10 -35.14
C ALA A 189 -5.30 42.38 -35.92
N ALA A 190 -4.16 42.55 -36.60
CA ALA A 190 -3.79 43.79 -37.31
C ALA A 190 -4.11 43.78 -38.83
N ARG A 191 -4.83 42.79 -39.34
CA ARG A 191 -5.11 42.68 -40.80
C ARG A 191 -6.54 43.06 -41.22
N LEU A 192 -7.39 43.65 -40.33
CA LEU A 192 -8.78 43.98 -40.70
C LEU A 192 -9.09 45.48 -40.77
N SER A 193 -8.09 46.35 -40.85
CA SER A 193 -8.31 47.77 -41.10
C SER A 193 -7.70 48.22 -42.43
N GLY A 194 -8.10 47.57 -43.53
CA GLY A 194 -7.87 48.09 -44.88
C GLY A 194 -9.07 48.93 -45.33
N PRO A 195 -8.84 50.03 -46.06
CA PRO A 195 -9.92 50.91 -46.48
C PRO A 195 -10.83 50.22 -47.49
N ARG A 196 -12.16 50.33 -47.29
CA ARG A 196 -13.18 49.93 -48.25
C ARG A 196 -13.05 50.75 -49.53
N CYS A 197 -12.55 50.11 -50.56
CA CYS A 197 -12.58 50.69 -51.88
C CYS A 197 -14.01 50.61 -52.42
N GLY A 198 -14.61 51.75 -52.69
CA GLY A 198 -15.97 51.93 -53.21
C GLY A 198 -16.04 51.38 -54.65
N VAL A 199 -16.93 50.43 -54.89
CA VAL A 199 -17.32 50.03 -56.25
C VAL A 199 -18.53 50.89 -56.65
N ARG A 200 -18.26 51.82 -57.57
CA ARG A 200 -19.27 52.53 -58.35
C ARG A 200 -20.02 51.56 -59.20
N SER A 201 -21.35 51.62 -59.06
CA SER A 201 -22.29 51.02 -59.96
C SER A 201 -22.23 51.76 -61.33
N LEU A 202 -22.14 51.05 -62.43
CA LEU A 202 -22.59 51.44 -63.75
C LEU A 202 -23.19 50.24 -64.47
N TYR A 203 -24.48 50.44 -64.82
CA TYR A 203 -25.41 49.70 -65.65
C TYR A 203 -26.00 48.44 -65.10
#